data_d8b124eba905500ed7ad8ff523a80844
#
_entry.id   d8b124eba905500ed7ad8ff523a80844
#
_cell.length_a   1.000
_cell.length_b   1.000
_cell.length_c   1.000
_cell.angle_alpha   90.00
_cell.angle_beta   90.00
_cell.angle_gamma   90.00
#
_symmetry.space_group_name_H-M   'P 1'
#
loop_
_entity.id
_entity.type
_entity.pdbx_description
1 polymer ?
#
loop_
_entity_poly.entity_id
_entity_poly.type
_entity_poly.pdbx_seq_one_letter_code
_entity_poly.pdbx_strand_id
1 'polypeptide(L)'
;MTVIKYEESGLNGKILRAVTEMGFETMTPIQAEAMPVLMEGKDVIGQAQTGTGKTAAFGIPLLQKINPEVKNVQAIVLCPTRELAIQAAEEMRKFAKFLHGIKILPVYGGQDIKGQIRALKGGTQVVVGTPGRVMDHMRRHTLKMNDISMVVLDEADEMLNMGFREDMETILREVPDGHQTALFSATMPQAILDITNEFQKDAVLVKMPAKELTVSLIKQYYVVCKNDYKTEVIRRLKENYHLKRSLIFCNTKKMVDDLSASLKKLGYQAEGLHGDLTQKQRDFVMNRFRNGSLEFLIATDVAARGIDVDDLEAVFNYDVPQDTEYYVHRIGRTGRAGKEGLSFTLINGREMGKIREIE
;
A
#
# COMPACT_ATOMS: atom_id res chain seq x y z
N MET A 1 -2.08 -26.77 -2.61
CA MET A 1 -1.42 -25.88 -3.60
C MET A 1 0.01 -26.33 -3.76
N THR A 2 0.48 -26.49 -4.98
CA THR A 2 1.86 -26.86 -5.27
C THR A 2 2.77 -25.69 -4.85
N VAL A 3 3.76 -25.97 -4.04
CA VAL A 3 4.76 -24.97 -3.62
C VAL A 3 5.72 -24.77 -4.80
N ILE A 4 5.71 -23.57 -5.40
CA ILE A 4 6.61 -23.23 -6.51
C ILE A 4 7.82 -22.48 -5.93
N LYS A 5 9.02 -22.94 -6.25
CA LYS A 5 10.26 -22.25 -5.86
C LYS A 5 10.62 -21.19 -6.90
N TYR A 6 11.23 -20.10 -6.43
CA TYR A 6 11.74 -19.05 -7.34
C TYR A 6 12.77 -19.57 -8.35
N GLU A 7 13.57 -20.57 -7.98
CA GLU A 7 14.55 -21.24 -8.86
C GLU A 7 13.92 -21.91 -10.08
N GLU A 8 12.66 -22.36 -9.96
CA GLU A 8 11.91 -23.07 -11.01
C GLU A 8 11.10 -22.11 -11.91
N SER A 9 11.16 -20.82 -11.64
CA SER A 9 10.27 -19.83 -12.26
C SER A 9 10.72 -19.28 -13.61
N GLY A 10 11.90 -19.66 -14.12
CA GLY A 10 12.46 -19.12 -15.37
C GLY A 10 12.90 -17.66 -15.31
N LEU A 11 13.12 -17.12 -14.11
CA LEU A 11 13.59 -15.75 -13.93
C LEU A 11 15.02 -15.57 -14.42
N ASN A 12 15.31 -14.33 -14.89
CA ASN A 12 16.68 -13.92 -15.18
C ASN A 12 17.58 -14.15 -13.96
N GLY A 13 18.74 -14.76 -14.15
CA GLY A 13 19.66 -15.13 -13.07
C GLY A 13 20.07 -13.97 -12.16
N LYS A 14 20.07 -12.71 -12.66
CA LYS A 14 20.36 -11.52 -11.85
C LYS A 14 19.21 -11.19 -10.91
N ILE A 15 17.97 -11.32 -11.37
CA ILE A 15 16.77 -11.15 -10.53
C ILE A 15 16.69 -12.29 -9.52
N LEU A 16 16.86 -13.53 -9.98
CA LEU A 16 16.86 -14.71 -9.10
C LEU A 16 17.86 -14.54 -7.95
N ARG A 17 19.10 -14.12 -8.26
CA ARG A 17 20.10 -13.82 -7.24
C ARG A 17 19.62 -12.77 -6.24
N ALA A 18 18.97 -11.70 -6.72
CA ALA A 18 18.48 -10.62 -5.85
C ALA A 18 17.40 -11.13 -4.88
N VAL A 19 16.41 -11.88 -5.37
CA VAL A 19 15.33 -12.41 -4.52
C VAL A 19 15.83 -13.48 -3.54
N THR A 20 16.81 -14.31 -3.95
CA THR A 20 17.46 -15.29 -3.05
C THR A 20 18.23 -14.59 -1.93
N GLU A 21 18.97 -13.50 -2.22
CA GLU A 21 19.65 -12.72 -1.17
C GLU A 21 18.66 -12.01 -0.22
N MET A 22 17.42 -11.78 -0.65
CA MET A 22 16.33 -11.29 0.21
C MET A 22 15.66 -12.38 1.05
N GLY A 23 16.09 -13.64 0.92
CA GLY A 23 15.53 -14.79 1.62
C GLY A 23 14.22 -15.33 1.00
N PHE A 24 13.94 -15.01 -0.26
CA PHE A 24 12.78 -15.52 -0.96
C PHE A 24 13.11 -16.90 -1.55
N GLU A 25 12.56 -17.96 -0.94
CA GLU A 25 12.74 -19.35 -1.39
C GLU A 25 11.54 -19.82 -2.22
N THR A 26 10.34 -19.57 -1.71
CA THR A 26 9.09 -20.03 -2.30
C THR A 26 8.17 -18.86 -2.64
N MET A 27 7.44 -19.01 -3.73
CA MET A 27 6.46 -18.01 -4.17
C MET A 27 5.21 -18.05 -3.28
N THR A 28 4.68 -16.89 -2.99
CA THR A 28 3.33 -16.79 -2.44
C THR A 28 2.29 -17.19 -3.50
N PRO A 29 1.05 -17.55 -3.12
CA PRO A 29 0.03 -17.95 -4.09
C PRO A 29 -0.20 -16.93 -5.20
N ILE A 30 -0.27 -15.62 -4.87
CA ILE A 30 -0.47 -14.57 -5.88
C ILE A 30 0.73 -14.47 -6.85
N GLN A 31 1.95 -14.68 -6.35
CA GLN A 31 3.15 -14.69 -7.18
C GLN A 31 3.16 -15.90 -8.11
N ALA A 32 2.86 -17.09 -7.59
CA ALA A 32 2.86 -18.34 -8.35
C ALA A 32 1.85 -18.32 -9.51
N GLU A 33 0.71 -17.64 -9.33
CA GLU A 33 -0.33 -17.57 -10.36
C GLU A 33 -0.18 -16.37 -11.30
N ALA A 34 0.17 -15.17 -10.78
CA ALA A 34 0.21 -13.96 -11.60
C ALA A 34 1.53 -13.80 -12.40
N MET A 35 2.68 -14.18 -11.82
CA MET A 35 3.97 -13.95 -12.48
C MET A 35 4.11 -14.68 -13.83
N PRO A 36 3.75 -15.96 -14.00
CA PRO A 36 3.85 -16.64 -15.29
C PRO A 36 3.01 -15.93 -16.36
N VAL A 37 1.78 -15.53 -16.02
CA VAL A 37 0.85 -14.85 -16.94
C VAL A 37 1.42 -13.50 -17.38
N LEU A 38 1.98 -12.72 -16.43
CA LEU A 38 2.62 -11.44 -16.73
C LEU A 38 3.89 -11.63 -17.57
N MET A 39 4.67 -12.68 -17.35
CA MET A 39 5.85 -12.99 -18.15
C MET A 39 5.50 -13.37 -19.59
N GLU A 40 4.36 -14.04 -19.82
CA GLU A 40 3.82 -14.31 -21.16
C GLU A 40 3.33 -13.06 -21.87
N GLY A 41 3.23 -11.92 -21.22
CA GLY A 41 2.76 -10.66 -21.83
C GLY A 41 1.25 -10.46 -21.79
N LYS A 42 0.51 -11.30 -21.08
CA LYS A 42 -0.95 -11.18 -20.92
C LYS A 42 -1.31 -10.20 -19.83
N ASP A 43 -2.47 -9.59 -19.93
CA ASP A 43 -3.03 -8.74 -18.89
C ASP A 43 -3.49 -9.56 -17.69
N VAL A 44 -3.40 -8.99 -16.48
CA VAL A 44 -3.76 -9.66 -15.24
C VAL A 44 -4.68 -8.79 -14.40
N ILE A 45 -5.71 -9.41 -13.85
CA ILE A 45 -6.52 -8.88 -12.76
C ILE A 45 -6.19 -9.71 -11.52
N GLY A 46 -5.42 -9.15 -10.59
CA GLY A 46 -5.03 -9.80 -9.36
C GLY A 46 -5.92 -9.38 -8.19
N GLN A 47 -6.86 -10.24 -7.77
CA GLN A 47 -7.64 -9.97 -6.57
C GLN A 47 -6.94 -10.56 -5.34
N ALA A 48 -6.26 -9.70 -4.58
CA ALA A 48 -5.49 -10.11 -3.40
C ALA A 48 -5.34 -8.98 -2.39
N GLN A 49 -5.37 -9.32 -1.10
CA GLN A 49 -5.19 -8.37 0.00
C GLN A 49 -3.76 -7.83 0.09
N THR A 50 -3.57 -6.75 0.86
CA THR A 50 -2.25 -6.19 1.19
C THR A 50 -1.41 -7.22 1.96
N GLY A 51 -0.09 -7.23 1.74
CA GLY A 51 0.83 -8.15 2.43
C GLY A 51 0.87 -9.58 1.85
N THR A 52 0.23 -9.86 0.72
CA THR A 52 0.27 -11.16 0.03
C THR A 52 1.46 -11.32 -0.92
N GLY A 53 2.31 -10.28 -1.07
CA GLY A 53 3.46 -10.29 -1.97
C GLY A 53 3.16 -9.78 -3.37
N LYS A 54 2.13 -8.94 -3.55
CA LYS A 54 1.74 -8.34 -4.86
C LYS A 54 2.89 -7.59 -5.53
N THR A 55 3.68 -6.81 -4.77
CA THR A 55 4.80 -6.03 -5.34
C THR A 55 5.79 -6.92 -6.09
N ALA A 56 6.13 -8.08 -5.55
CA ALA A 56 6.97 -9.05 -6.24
C ALA A 56 6.24 -9.69 -7.43
N ALA A 57 4.93 -9.97 -7.28
CA ALA A 57 4.12 -10.59 -8.33
C ALA A 57 4.08 -9.77 -9.63
N PHE A 58 4.04 -8.43 -9.55
CA PHE A 58 4.12 -7.58 -10.74
C PHE A 58 5.51 -6.99 -10.99
N GLY A 59 6.25 -6.61 -9.94
CA GLY A 59 7.52 -5.91 -10.08
C GLY A 59 8.63 -6.75 -10.68
N ILE A 60 8.69 -8.05 -10.37
CA ILE A 60 9.67 -8.96 -10.94
C ILE A 60 9.44 -9.17 -12.45
N PRO A 61 8.23 -9.55 -12.93
CA PRO A 61 7.95 -9.64 -14.36
C PRO A 61 8.17 -8.32 -15.11
N LEU A 62 7.78 -7.19 -14.52
CA LEU A 62 8.01 -5.87 -15.07
C LEU A 62 9.50 -5.63 -15.29
N LEU A 63 10.33 -5.82 -14.27
CA LEU A 63 11.77 -5.60 -14.35
C LEU A 63 12.47 -6.52 -15.36
N GLN A 64 11.96 -7.72 -15.56
CA GLN A 64 12.50 -8.67 -16.53
C GLN A 64 12.32 -8.20 -17.99
N LYS A 65 11.30 -7.35 -18.24
CA LYS A 65 10.99 -6.78 -19.57
C LYS A 65 11.71 -5.47 -19.86
N ILE A 66 12.28 -4.80 -18.87
CA ILE A 66 12.93 -3.50 -19.03
C ILE A 66 14.24 -3.64 -19.81
N ASN A 67 14.38 -2.85 -20.87
CA ASN A 67 15.63 -2.68 -21.59
C ASN A 67 16.46 -1.54 -20.98
N PRO A 68 17.62 -1.81 -20.34
CA PRO A 68 18.44 -0.78 -19.70
C PRO A 68 19.09 0.21 -20.70
N GLU A 69 19.19 -0.13 -21.99
CA GLU A 69 19.75 0.75 -23.02
C GLU A 69 18.78 1.87 -23.42
N VAL A 70 17.46 1.65 -23.26
CA VAL A 70 16.44 2.67 -23.49
C VAL A 70 16.31 3.55 -22.28
N LYS A 71 16.63 4.84 -22.42
CA LYS A 71 16.66 5.81 -21.31
C LYS A 71 15.32 6.47 -21.02
N ASN A 72 14.27 6.11 -21.72
CA ASN A 72 12.91 6.61 -21.49
C ASN A 72 12.16 5.68 -20.51
N VAL A 73 11.04 6.19 -20.00
CA VAL A 73 10.15 5.41 -19.12
C VAL A 73 9.47 4.32 -19.94
N GLN A 74 9.61 3.07 -19.52
CA GLN A 74 9.06 1.88 -20.18
C GLN A 74 7.94 1.25 -19.36
N ALA A 75 7.84 1.60 -18.09
CA ALA A 75 6.76 1.11 -17.23
C ALA A 75 6.34 2.14 -16.19
N ILE A 76 5.03 2.13 -15.89
CA ILE A 76 4.42 2.94 -14.82
C ILE A 76 3.73 2.01 -13.84
N VAL A 77 3.96 2.24 -12.54
CA VAL A 77 3.19 1.64 -11.44
C VAL A 77 2.45 2.76 -10.73
N LEU A 78 1.12 2.70 -10.70
CA LEU A 78 0.28 3.65 -9.97
C LEU A 78 -0.07 3.07 -8.60
N CYS A 79 0.08 3.90 -7.58
CA CYS A 79 -0.22 3.59 -6.19
C CYS A 79 -1.09 4.70 -5.57
N PRO A 80 -2.01 4.41 -4.64
CA PRO A 80 -2.92 5.40 -4.07
C PRO A 80 -2.20 6.46 -3.23
N THR A 81 -1.13 6.09 -2.54
CA THR A 81 -0.43 6.97 -1.60
C THR A 81 1.06 7.09 -1.91
N ARG A 82 1.65 8.17 -1.39
CA ARG A 82 3.09 8.44 -1.50
C ARG A 82 3.92 7.35 -0.85
N GLU A 83 3.48 6.92 0.31
CA GLU A 83 4.13 5.90 1.13
C GLU A 83 4.21 4.58 0.37
N LEU A 84 3.11 4.15 -0.24
CA LEU A 84 3.08 2.94 -1.08
C LEU A 84 3.96 3.09 -2.33
N ALA A 85 3.94 4.26 -2.99
CA ALA A 85 4.80 4.49 -4.15
C ALA A 85 6.29 4.43 -3.79
N ILE A 86 6.68 4.99 -2.64
CA ILE A 86 8.06 4.92 -2.13
C ILE A 86 8.42 3.48 -1.82
N GLN A 87 7.57 2.78 -1.07
CA GLN A 87 7.79 1.39 -0.65
C GLN A 87 7.91 0.46 -1.86
N ALA A 88 6.99 0.53 -2.81
CA ALA A 88 7.04 -0.29 -4.03
C ALA A 88 8.31 0.01 -4.84
N ALA A 89 8.71 1.29 -4.97
CA ALA A 89 9.94 1.66 -5.65
C ALA A 89 11.20 1.11 -4.94
N GLU A 90 11.23 1.13 -3.60
CA GLU A 90 12.34 0.59 -2.82
C GLU A 90 12.43 -0.94 -2.93
N GLU A 91 11.30 -1.62 -2.88
CA GLU A 91 11.23 -3.07 -3.05
C GLU A 91 11.66 -3.48 -4.46
N MET A 92 11.15 -2.81 -5.49
CA MET A 92 11.57 -3.04 -6.86
C MET A 92 13.06 -2.76 -7.09
N ARG A 93 13.67 -1.77 -6.41
CA ARG A 93 15.12 -1.54 -6.46
C ARG A 93 15.90 -2.72 -5.86
N LYS A 94 15.39 -3.36 -4.80
CA LYS A 94 16.00 -4.56 -4.24
C LYS A 94 15.96 -5.70 -5.25
N PHE A 95 14.85 -5.92 -5.96
CA PHE A 95 14.76 -6.91 -7.04
C PHE A 95 15.72 -6.58 -8.19
N ALA A 96 15.89 -5.30 -8.50
CA ALA A 96 16.80 -4.81 -9.56
C ALA A 96 18.26 -4.70 -9.14
N LYS A 97 18.65 -5.13 -7.93
CA LYS A 97 19.98 -4.93 -7.33
C LYS A 97 21.15 -5.28 -8.28
N PHE A 98 21.01 -6.32 -9.07
CA PHE A 98 22.04 -6.78 -10.02
C PHE A 98 21.74 -6.43 -11.48
N LEU A 99 20.63 -5.71 -11.75
CA LEU A 99 20.29 -5.19 -13.06
C LEU A 99 20.95 -3.81 -13.25
N HIS A 100 22.08 -3.77 -13.96
CA HIS A 100 22.77 -2.49 -14.20
C HIS A 100 22.00 -1.63 -15.20
N GLY A 101 21.98 -0.32 -14.97
CA GLY A 101 21.38 0.66 -15.89
C GLY A 101 19.88 0.92 -15.68
N ILE A 102 19.18 0.14 -14.85
CA ILE A 102 17.76 0.36 -14.55
C ILE A 102 17.61 1.34 -13.39
N LYS A 103 16.85 2.41 -13.64
CA LYS A 103 16.51 3.42 -12.62
C LYS A 103 15.01 3.40 -12.38
N ILE A 104 14.64 3.30 -11.11
CA ILE A 104 13.27 3.29 -10.62
C ILE A 104 13.03 4.57 -9.84
N LEU A 105 12.12 5.42 -10.31
CA LEU A 105 11.85 6.73 -9.75
C LEU A 105 10.48 6.76 -9.06
N PRO A 106 10.40 7.03 -7.75
CA PRO A 106 9.15 7.34 -7.11
C PRO A 106 8.71 8.76 -7.46
N VAL A 107 7.45 8.92 -7.91
CA VAL A 107 6.85 10.17 -8.39
C VAL A 107 5.58 10.46 -7.61
N TYR A 108 5.62 11.42 -6.66
CA TYR A 108 4.52 11.72 -5.77
C TYR A 108 4.46 13.20 -5.39
N GLY A 109 3.30 13.66 -4.95
CA GLY A 109 3.07 15.04 -4.56
C GLY A 109 3.70 15.40 -3.20
N GLY A 110 3.74 16.71 -2.87
CA GLY A 110 4.21 17.23 -1.58
C GLY A 110 5.71 17.46 -1.47
N GLN A 111 6.47 17.22 -2.53
CA GLN A 111 7.88 17.61 -2.65
C GLN A 111 8.11 18.42 -3.92
N ASP A 112 9.27 19.10 -3.99
CA ASP A 112 9.65 19.88 -5.18
C ASP A 112 9.75 18.97 -6.41
N ILE A 113 8.97 19.31 -7.42
CA ILE A 113 8.93 18.57 -8.69
C ILE A 113 10.25 18.63 -9.48
N LYS A 114 11.08 19.66 -9.26
CA LYS A 114 12.36 19.86 -10.00
C LYS A 114 13.31 18.68 -9.85
N GLY A 115 13.35 18.05 -8.67
CA GLY A 115 14.14 16.84 -8.43
C GLY A 115 13.68 15.66 -9.30
N GLN A 116 12.37 15.45 -9.40
CA GLN A 116 11.77 14.41 -10.22
C GLN A 116 12.01 14.68 -11.72
N ILE A 117 11.84 15.94 -12.18
CA ILE A 117 12.13 16.34 -13.56
C ILE A 117 13.59 16.05 -13.94
N ARG A 118 14.56 16.37 -13.06
CA ARG A 118 15.98 16.08 -13.31
C ARG A 118 16.24 14.58 -13.43
N ALA A 119 15.62 13.77 -12.57
CA ALA A 119 15.75 12.32 -12.60
C ALA A 119 15.17 11.72 -13.90
N LEU A 120 13.99 12.17 -14.33
CA LEU A 120 13.39 11.75 -15.61
C LEU A 120 14.29 12.11 -16.79
N LYS A 121 14.82 13.34 -16.85
CA LYS A 121 15.78 13.76 -17.90
C LYS A 121 17.09 12.98 -17.85
N GLY A 122 17.51 12.52 -16.68
CA GLY A 122 18.70 11.71 -16.47
C GLY A 122 18.57 10.23 -16.89
N GLY A 123 17.44 9.85 -17.48
CA GLY A 123 17.11 8.49 -17.90
C GLY A 123 16.55 7.66 -16.75
N THR A 124 15.25 7.45 -16.78
CA THR A 124 14.49 6.62 -15.80
C THR A 124 13.68 5.63 -16.63
N GLN A 125 13.74 4.34 -16.29
CA GLN A 125 13.02 3.29 -17.01
C GLN A 125 11.68 2.93 -16.36
N VAL A 126 11.57 3.07 -15.03
CA VAL A 126 10.36 2.74 -14.29
C VAL A 126 9.95 3.91 -13.41
N VAL A 127 8.71 4.33 -13.54
CA VAL A 127 8.06 5.30 -12.66
C VAL A 127 7.12 4.57 -11.72
N VAL A 128 7.22 4.82 -10.42
CA VAL A 128 6.25 4.36 -9.42
C VAL A 128 5.61 5.59 -8.80
N GLY A 129 4.33 5.84 -9.03
CA GLY A 129 3.79 7.15 -8.68
C GLY A 129 2.35 7.17 -8.22
N THR A 130 1.97 8.31 -7.61
CA THR A 130 0.56 8.62 -7.35
C THR A 130 -0.07 9.26 -8.59
N PRO A 131 -1.35 8.94 -8.92
CA PRO A 131 -1.98 9.40 -10.15
C PRO A 131 -1.85 10.90 -10.39
N GLY A 132 -2.24 11.73 -9.45
CA GLY A 132 -2.22 13.19 -9.60
C GLY A 132 -0.83 13.79 -9.90
N ARG A 133 0.28 13.21 -9.38
CA ARG A 133 1.64 13.69 -9.70
C ARG A 133 2.13 13.15 -11.04
N VAL A 134 1.73 11.97 -11.44
CA VAL A 134 1.98 11.45 -12.79
C VAL A 134 1.29 12.35 -13.81
N MET A 135 0.02 12.71 -13.58
CA MET A 135 -0.74 13.69 -14.39
C MET A 135 -0.03 15.06 -14.47
N ASP A 136 0.53 15.58 -13.37
CA ASP A 136 1.28 16.85 -13.38
C ASP A 136 2.53 16.76 -14.27
N HIS A 137 3.26 15.63 -14.25
CA HIS A 137 4.38 15.40 -15.16
C HIS A 137 3.96 15.25 -16.62
N MET A 138 2.82 14.60 -16.90
CA MET A 138 2.26 14.49 -18.25
C MET A 138 1.87 15.87 -18.80
N ARG A 139 1.11 16.67 -18.04
CA ARG A 139 0.72 18.03 -18.42
C ARG A 139 1.92 18.95 -18.68
N ARG A 140 3.03 18.74 -17.98
CA ARG A 140 4.30 19.47 -18.15
C ARG A 140 5.18 18.87 -19.25
N HIS A 141 4.78 17.80 -19.90
CA HIS A 141 5.58 17.07 -20.88
C HIS A 141 6.95 16.66 -20.37
N THR A 142 7.10 16.43 -19.06
CA THR A 142 8.33 15.98 -18.41
C THR A 142 8.41 14.47 -18.27
N LEU A 143 7.29 13.76 -18.36
CA LEU A 143 7.15 12.33 -18.51
C LEU A 143 6.69 12.05 -19.94
N LYS A 144 7.50 11.30 -20.69
CA LYS A 144 7.16 10.84 -22.04
C LYS A 144 6.49 9.47 -21.95
N MET A 145 5.33 9.33 -22.58
CA MET A 145 4.52 8.11 -22.53
C MET A 145 4.84 7.11 -23.66
N ASN A 146 5.54 7.54 -24.71
CA ASN A 146 5.68 6.84 -25.98
C ASN A 146 6.35 5.46 -25.91
N ASP A 147 7.19 5.22 -24.93
CA ASP A 147 7.94 3.96 -24.78
C ASP A 147 7.40 3.06 -23.66
N ILE A 148 6.25 3.42 -23.09
CA ILE A 148 5.63 2.64 -22.03
C ILE A 148 5.00 1.39 -22.63
N SER A 149 5.45 0.24 -22.16
CA SER A 149 4.98 -1.08 -22.58
C SER A 149 4.21 -1.82 -21.50
N MET A 150 4.26 -1.33 -20.25
CA MET A 150 3.54 -1.94 -19.13
C MET A 150 3.03 -0.90 -18.14
N VAL A 151 1.77 -1.04 -17.74
CA VAL A 151 1.16 -0.25 -16.66
C VAL A 151 0.67 -1.19 -15.56
N VAL A 152 0.94 -0.83 -14.32
CA VAL A 152 0.43 -1.52 -13.14
C VAL A 152 -0.42 -0.57 -12.33
N LEU A 153 -1.62 -1.00 -11.95
CA LEU A 153 -2.49 -0.34 -11.00
C LEU A 153 -2.46 -1.15 -9.70
N ASP A 154 -1.77 -0.67 -8.67
CA ASP A 154 -1.69 -1.34 -7.38
C ASP A 154 -2.63 -0.68 -6.37
N GLU A 155 -3.40 -1.48 -5.64
CA GLU A 155 -4.49 -1.03 -4.77
C GLU A 155 -5.49 -0.13 -5.53
N ALA A 156 -5.98 -0.63 -6.67
CA ALA A 156 -6.83 0.14 -7.58
C ALA A 156 -8.16 0.58 -6.92
N ASP A 157 -8.76 -0.26 -6.07
CA ASP A 157 -9.94 0.08 -5.26
C ASP A 157 -9.68 1.28 -4.33
N GLU A 158 -8.50 1.33 -3.72
CA GLU A 158 -8.11 2.45 -2.88
C GLU A 158 -7.91 3.74 -3.71
N MET A 159 -7.37 3.65 -4.93
CA MET A 159 -7.28 4.80 -5.83
C MET A 159 -8.67 5.32 -6.21
N LEU A 160 -9.65 4.44 -6.44
CA LEU A 160 -11.05 4.82 -6.66
C LEU A 160 -11.65 5.53 -5.45
N ASN A 161 -11.47 4.96 -4.25
CA ASN A 161 -11.97 5.54 -3.00
C ASN A 161 -11.39 6.94 -2.73
N MET A 162 -10.19 7.21 -3.26
CA MET A 162 -9.55 8.53 -3.17
C MET A 162 -9.95 9.49 -4.31
N GLY A 163 -10.81 9.06 -5.24
CA GLY A 163 -11.29 9.87 -6.35
C GLY A 163 -10.34 9.97 -7.55
N PHE A 164 -9.39 9.06 -7.68
CA PHE A 164 -8.41 9.06 -8.79
C PHE A 164 -8.88 8.33 -10.05
N ARG A 165 -10.19 8.02 -10.18
CA ARG A 165 -10.71 7.31 -11.34
C ARG A 165 -10.33 7.98 -12.65
N GLU A 166 -10.67 9.27 -12.79
CA GLU A 166 -10.39 10.05 -14.01
C GLU A 166 -8.89 10.16 -14.31
N ASP A 167 -8.05 10.30 -13.26
CA ASP A 167 -6.61 10.35 -13.43
C ASP A 167 -6.07 9.02 -13.96
N MET A 168 -6.53 7.88 -13.42
CA MET A 168 -6.14 6.54 -13.87
C MET A 168 -6.53 6.30 -15.34
N GLU A 169 -7.80 6.57 -15.69
CA GLU A 169 -8.30 6.43 -17.05
C GLU A 169 -7.53 7.32 -18.03
N THR A 170 -7.23 8.58 -17.65
CA THR A 170 -6.45 9.50 -18.47
C THR A 170 -5.03 8.99 -18.70
N ILE A 171 -4.36 8.48 -17.67
CA ILE A 171 -3.02 7.93 -17.78
C ILE A 171 -3.03 6.70 -18.72
N LEU A 172 -4.01 5.81 -18.57
CA LEU A 172 -4.14 4.61 -19.42
C LEU A 172 -4.39 4.95 -20.88
N ARG A 173 -5.19 6.00 -21.19
CA ARG A 173 -5.43 6.45 -22.58
C ARG A 173 -4.21 7.08 -23.27
N GLU A 174 -3.27 7.61 -22.50
CA GLU A 174 -2.05 8.24 -23.04
C GLU A 174 -0.90 7.24 -23.26
N VAL A 175 -1.03 6.01 -22.81
CA VAL A 175 -0.05 4.94 -23.04
C VAL A 175 -0.28 4.36 -24.45
N PRO A 176 0.80 4.01 -25.20
CA PRO A 176 0.67 3.44 -26.54
C PRO A 176 -0.19 2.17 -26.58
N ASP A 177 -0.93 1.97 -27.66
CA ASP A 177 -1.70 0.74 -27.87
C ASP A 177 -0.81 -0.51 -27.81
N GLY A 178 -1.37 -1.59 -27.25
CA GLY A 178 -0.65 -2.86 -27.12
C GLY A 178 0.26 -2.96 -25.88
N HIS A 179 0.21 -1.97 -25.00
CA HIS A 179 0.84 -2.10 -23.69
C HIS A 179 0.17 -3.19 -22.87
N GLN A 180 0.91 -3.79 -21.95
CA GLN A 180 0.39 -4.74 -20.98
C GLN A 180 -0.14 -4.00 -19.74
N THR A 181 -1.33 -4.39 -19.25
CA THR A 181 -1.91 -3.82 -18.03
C THR A 181 -2.07 -4.90 -16.95
N ALA A 182 -1.54 -4.63 -15.75
CA ALA A 182 -1.75 -5.43 -14.56
C ALA A 182 -2.51 -4.62 -13.52
N LEU A 183 -3.69 -5.09 -13.12
CA LEU A 183 -4.49 -4.44 -12.09
C LEU A 183 -4.52 -5.33 -10.85
N PHE A 184 -4.12 -4.77 -9.70
CA PHE A 184 -4.18 -5.43 -8.40
C PHE A 184 -5.13 -4.66 -7.48
N SER A 185 -6.06 -5.38 -6.86
CA SER A 185 -7.08 -4.81 -5.99
C SER A 185 -7.48 -5.82 -4.91
N ALA A 186 -7.87 -5.38 -3.74
CA ALA A 186 -8.44 -6.25 -2.73
C ALA A 186 -9.91 -6.55 -3.04
N THR A 187 -10.64 -5.55 -3.54
CA THR A 187 -12.06 -5.63 -3.89
C THR A 187 -12.30 -5.36 -5.38
N MET A 188 -13.42 -5.82 -5.90
CA MET A 188 -13.78 -5.67 -7.33
C MET A 188 -15.13 -4.96 -7.48
N PRO A 189 -15.26 -3.69 -7.06
CA PRO A 189 -16.47 -2.91 -7.31
C PRO A 189 -16.67 -2.69 -8.82
N GLN A 190 -17.90 -2.34 -9.21
CA GLN A 190 -18.25 -2.15 -10.62
C GLN A 190 -17.30 -1.18 -11.36
N ALA A 191 -16.86 -0.12 -10.68
CA ALA A 191 -15.94 0.84 -11.27
C ALA A 191 -14.55 0.25 -11.60
N ILE A 192 -14.06 -0.75 -10.86
CA ILE A 192 -12.85 -1.51 -11.22
C ILE A 192 -13.12 -2.38 -12.45
N LEU A 193 -14.26 -3.07 -12.48
CA LEU A 193 -14.65 -3.88 -13.64
C LEU A 193 -14.81 -3.04 -14.90
N ASP A 194 -15.33 -1.82 -14.79
CA ASP A 194 -15.42 -0.89 -15.92
C ASP A 194 -14.01 -0.55 -16.48
N ILE A 195 -13.06 -0.22 -15.59
CA ILE A 195 -11.66 0.05 -15.98
C ILE A 195 -11.03 -1.19 -16.65
N THR A 196 -11.22 -2.39 -16.08
CA THR A 196 -10.67 -3.61 -16.69
C THR A 196 -11.26 -3.87 -18.07
N ASN A 197 -12.58 -3.69 -18.25
CA ASN A 197 -13.24 -3.90 -19.52
C ASN A 197 -12.83 -2.89 -20.61
N GLU A 198 -12.48 -1.66 -20.22
CA GLU A 198 -12.07 -0.60 -21.16
C GLU A 198 -10.58 -0.71 -21.53
N PHE A 199 -9.70 -1.04 -20.58
CA PHE A 199 -8.25 -0.89 -20.74
C PHE A 199 -7.46 -2.20 -20.74
N GLN A 200 -8.08 -3.34 -20.46
CA GLN A 200 -7.39 -4.63 -20.48
C GLN A 200 -7.94 -5.51 -21.63
N LYS A 201 -7.04 -6.32 -22.20
CA LYS A 201 -7.39 -7.26 -23.27
C LYS A 201 -7.19 -8.70 -22.80
N ASP A 202 -8.26 -9.50 -22.86
CA ASP A 202 -8.23 -10.92 -22.50
C ASP A 202 -7.53 -11.19 -21.15
N ALA A 203 -7.80 -10.30 -20.18
CA ALA A 203 -7.13 -10.33 -18.88
C ALA A 203 -7.41 -11.63 -18.12
N VAL A 204 -6.36 -12.20 -17.55
CA VAL A 204 -6.47 -13.39 -16.70
C VAL A 204 -6.80 -12.97 -15.28
N LEU A 205 -7.94 -13.45 -14.76
CA LEU A 205 -8.32 -13.21 -13.36
C LEU A 205 -7.59 -14.20 -12.44
N VAL A 206 -6.72 -13.66 -11.60
CA VAL A 206 -6.03 -14.36 -10.52
C VAL A 206 -6.68 -13.95 -9.20
N LYS A 207 -7.50 -14.83 -8.65
CA LYS A 207 -8.26 -14.56 -7.43
C LYS A 207 -7.71 -15.36 -6.26
N MET A 208 -7.10 -14.66 -5.31
CA MET A 208 -6.72 -15.29 -4.06
C MET A 208 -7.94 -15.50 -3.17
N PRO A 209 -8.06 -16.67 -2.52
CA PRO A 209 -9.09 -16.83 -1.52
C PRO A 209 -8.93 -15.73 -0.47
N ALA A 210 -10.03 -15.08 -0.11
CA ALA A 210 -10.03 -14.14 1.00
C ALA A 210 -9.45 -14.89 2.20
N LYS A 211 -8.25 -14.52 2.61
CA LYS A 211 -7.64 -15.17 3.76
C LYS A 211 -8.44 -14.74 5.00
N GLU A 212 -9.28 -15.62 5.52
CA GLU A 212 -9.77 -15.55 6.90
C GLU A 212 -8.61 -15.49 7.91
N LEU A 213 -7.39 -15.79 7.45
CA LEU A 213 -6.19 -16.00 8.26
C LEU A 213 -5.67 -14.75 8.99
N THR A 214 -5.89 -13.54 8.47
CA THR A 214 -5.44 -12.33 9.20
C THR A 214 -6.42 -11.96 10.31
N VAL A 215 -7.70 -12.15 10.08
CA VAL A 215 -8.72 -11.86 11.09
C VAL A 215 -8.71 -12.91 12.20
N SER A 216 -8.43 -14.18 11.87
CA SER A 216 -8.37 -15.28 12.85
C SER A 216 -7.22 -15.16 13.87
N LEU A 217 -6.14 -14.46 13.52
CA LEU A 217 -5.02 -14.18 14.44
C LEU A 217 -5.20 -12.88 15.23
N ILE A 218 -6.25 -12.10 14.94
CA ILE A 218 -6.52 -10.83 15.61
C ILE A 218 -7.65 -11.04 16.62
N LYS A 219 -7.34 -10.92 17.90
CA LYS A 219 -8.35 -10.89 18.95
C LYS A 219 -9.02 -9.52 18.93
N GLN A 220 -10.32 -9.50 18.66
CA GLN A 220 -11.10 -8.29 18.47
C GLN A 220 -11.99 -8.03 19.68
N TYR A 221 -11.95 -6.81 20.17
CA TYR A 221 -12.73 -6.37 21.32
C TYR A 221 -13.42 -5.05 21.00
N TYR A 222 -14.61 -4.85 21.50
CA TYR A 222 -15.19 -3.52 21.59
C TYR A 222 -15.35 -3.09 23.06
N VAL A 223 -15.23 -1.81 23.32
CA VAL A 223 -15.37 -1.24 24.65
C VAL A 223 -16.40 -0.11 24.63
N VAL A 224 -17.47 -0.29 25.37
CA VAL A 224 -18.50 0.73 25.51
C VAL A 224 -18.09 1.76 26.55
N CYS A 225 -17.88 3.02 26.13
CA CYS A 225 -17.50 4.11 27.01
C CYS A 225 -18.04 5.45 26.52
N LYS A 226 -18.11 6.45 27.39
CA LYS A 226 -18.38 7.84 26.98
C LYS A 226 -17.17 8.41 26.27
N ASN A 227 -17.38 9.35 25.33
CA ASN A 227 -16.30 9.94 24.55
C ASN A 227 -15.20 10.56 25.41
N ASP A 228 -15.56 11.21 26.54
CA ASP A 228 -14.61 11.83 27.46
C ASP A 228 -13.64 10.84 28.13
N TYR A 229 -14.01 9.56 28.18
CA TYR A 229 -13.21 8.52 28.79
C TYR A 229 -12.40 7.69 27.79
N LYS A 230 -12.54 7.89 26.49
CA LYS A 230 -11.85 7.09 25.47
C LYS A 230 -10.33 7.11 25.63
N THR A 231 -9.74 8.27 25.93
CA THR A 231 -8.30 8.40 26.17
C THR A 231 -7.84 7.60 27.40
N GLU A 232 -8.61 7.66 28.48
CA GLU A 232 -8.33 6.90 29.69
C GLU A 232 -8.48 5.38 29.47
N VAL A 233 -9.45 4.96 28.65
CA VAL A 233 -9.62 3.56 28.26
C VAL A 233 -8.40 3.07 27.47
N ILE A 234 -7.91 3.85 26.51
CA ILE A 234 -6.69 3.50 25.75
C ILE A 234 -5.50 3.33 26.70
N ARG A 235 -5.31 4.27 27.64
CA ARG A 235 -4.25 4.20 28.65
C ARG A 235 -4.31 2.90 29.45
N ARG A 236 -5.49 2.57 30.00
CA ARG A 236 -5.70 1.34 30.79
C ARG A 236 -5.48 0.07 29.97
N LEU A 237 -5.96 0.04 28.73
CA LEU A 237 -5.76 -1.11 27.83
C LEU A 237 -4.27 -1.29 27.52
N LYS A 238 -3.55 -0.18 27.22
CA LYS A 238 -2.11 -0.23 27.01
C LYS A 238 -1.37 -0.81 28.22
N GLU A 239 -1.69 -0.34 29.40
CA GLU A 239 -1.06 -0.81 30.64
C GLU A 239 -1.40 -2.28 30.95
N ASN A 240 -2.68 -2.64 30.82
CA ASN A 240 -3.16 -3.98 31.15
C ASN A 240 -2.64 -5.07 30.20
N TYR A 241 -2.50 -4.75 28.91
CA TYR A 241 -1.97 -5.66 27.88
C TYR A 241 -0.48 -5.47 27.63
N HIS A 242 0.20 -4.58 28.37
CA HIS A 242 1.64 -4.26 28.26
C HIS A 242 2.07 -3.87 26.84
N LEU A 243 1.21 -3.13 26.12
CA LEU A 243 1.43 -2.78 24.71
C LEU A 243 2.58 -1.78 24.57
N LYS A 244 3.54 -2.09 23.71
CA LYS A 244 4.68 -1.21 23.39
C LYS A 244 4.36 -0.27 22.23
N ARG A 245 3.77 -0.80 21.15
CA ARG A 245 3.52 -0.05 19.92
C ARG A 245 2.10 -0.28 19.43
N SER A 246 1.36 0.81 19.24
CA SER A 246 -0.04 0.77 18.81
C SER A 246 -0.34 1.83 17.78
N LEU A 247 -1.25 1.51 16.87
CA LEU A 247 -1.83 2.44 15.90
C LEU A 247 -3.25 2.78 16.32
N ILE A 248 -3.59 4.06 16.35
CA ILE A 248 -4.91 4.56 16.72
C ILE A 248 -5.54 5.24 15.51
N PHE A 249 -6.72 4.79 15.12
CA PHE A 249 -7.49 5.38 14.03
C PHE A 249 -8.52 6.38 14.54
N CYS A 250 -8.51 7.59 13.97
CA CYS A 250 -9.50 8.65 14.17
C CYS A 250 -10.11 9.06 12.83
N ASN A 251 -11.41 9.40 12.83
CA ASN A 251 -12.11 9.78 11.60
C ASN A 251 -11.75 11.18 11.09
N THR A 252 -11.23 12.07 11.95
CA THR A 252 -10.90 13.47 11.56
C THR A 252 -9.49 13.86 11.97
N LYS A 253 -8.89 14.79 11.19
CA LYS A 253 -7.57 15.38 11.48
C LYS A 253 -7.53 16.05 12.85
N LYS A 254 -8.58 16.80 13.21
CA LYS A 254 -8.70 17.46 14.50
C LYS A 254 -8.63 16.48 15.66
N MET A 255 -9.34 15.34 15.55
CA MET A 255 -9.31 14.31 16.59
C MET A 255 -7.91 13.67 16.72
N VAL A 256 -7.19 13.53 15.59
CA VAL A 256 -5.79 13.06 15.60
C VAL A 256 -4.92 14.02 16.41
N ASP A 257 -5.04 15.33 16.19
CA ASP A 257 -4.26 16.34 16.92
C ASP A 257 -4.63 16.39 18.41
N ASP A 258 -5.93 16.42 18.71
CA ASP A 258 -6.44 16.51 20.08
C ASP A 258 -6.02 15.29 20.92
N LEU A 259 -6.13 14.07 20.34
CA LEU A 259 -5.75 12.83 20.99
C LEU A 259 -4.23 12.74 21.17
N SER A 260 -3.47 13.12 20.13
CA SER A 260 -2.00 13.17 20.23
C SER A 260 -1.52 14.10 21.33
N ALA A 261 -2.10 15.30 21.42
CA ALA A 261 -1.80 16.25 22.49
C ALA A 261 -2.17 15.71 23.89
N SER A 262 -3.31 15.02 24.00
CA SER A 262 -3.79 14.42 25.26
C SER A 262 -2.88 13.30 25.74
N LEU A 263 -2.45 12.38 24.85
CA LEU A 263 -1.54 11.31 25.19
C LEU A 263 -0.14 11.84 25.55
N LYS A 264 0.36 12.87 24.87
CA LYS A 264 1.62 13.55 25.24
C LYS A 264 1.58 14.16 26.64
N LYS A 265 0.45 14.79 27.02
CA LYS A 265 0.26 15.34 28.37
C LYS A 265 0.29 14.25 29.46
N LEU A 266 -0.10 13.03 29.11
CA LEU A 266 0.00 11.87 29.99
C LEU A 266 1.39 11.22 30.00
N GLY A 267 2.36 11.77 29.28
CA GLY A 267 3.76 11.31 29.26
C GLY A 267 4.09 10.28 28.17
N TYR A 268 3.14 9.91 27.31
CA TYR A 268 3.38 8.93 26.24
C TYR A 268 4.09 9.53 25.04
N GLN A 269 4.91 8.74 24.36
CA GLN A 269 5.48 9.07 23.07
C GLN A 269 4.44 8.85 21.97
N ALA A 270 3.71 9.91 21.63
CA ALA A 270 2.58 9.86 20.69
C ALA A 270 2.74 10.93 19.60
N GLU A 271 2.44 10.61 18.34
CA GLU A 271 2.44 11.56 17.24
C GLU A 271 1.22 11.36 16.35
N GLY A 272 0.69 12.49 15.83
CA GLY A 272 -0.39 12.51 14.85
C GLY A 272 0.12 12.37 13.43
N LEU A 273 -0.64 11.68 12.56
CA LEU A 273 -0.38 11.55 11.14
C LEU A 273 -1.66 11.81 10.35
N HIS A 274 -1.70 12.91 9.59
CA HIS A 274 -2.85 13.30 8.75
C HIS A 274 -2.43 14.16 7.55
N GLY A 275 -3.36 14.44 6.65
CA GLY A 275 -3.08 15.08 5.37
C GLY A 275 -2.51 16.49 5.42
N ASP A 276 -2.66 17.23 6.53
CA ASP A 276 -2.17 18.61 6.66
C ASP A 276 -0.68 18.67 7.05
N LEU A 277 -0.07 17.55 7.43
CA LEU A 277 1.37 17.51 7.69
C LEU A 277 2.17 17.71 6.41
N THR A 278 3.22 18.51 6.49
CA THR A 278 4.23 18.58 5.42
C THR A 278 4.94 17.23 5.26
N GLN A 279 5.52 16.99 4.09
CA GLN A 279 6.25 15.73 3.84
C GLN A 279 7.38 15.51 4.87
N LYS A 280 8.14 16.54 5.21
CA LYS A 280 9.19 16.43 6.23
C LYS A 280 8.66 16.00 7.60
N GLN A 281 7.50 16.51 8.00
CA GLN A 281 6.85 16.12 9.26
C GLN A 281 6.38 14.68 9.20
N ARG A 282 5.75 14.25 8.08
CA ARG A 282 5.34 12.86 7.88
C ARG A 282 6.52 11.90 7.97
N ASP A 283 7.60 12.20 7.24
CA ASP A 283 8.83 11.39 7.25
C ASP A 283 9.43 11.31 8.65
N PHE A 284 9.45 12.41 9.39
CA PHE A 284 9.90 12.44 10.78
C PHE A 284 9.06 11.55 11.69
N VAL A 285 7.73 11.66 11.63
CA VAL A 285 6.80 10.84 12.42
C VAL A 285 6.95 9.36 12.07
N MET A 286 6.96 9.03 10.78
CA MET A 286 7.09 7.66 10.31
C MET A 286 8.43 7.02 10.70
N ASN A 287 9.53 7.76 10.61
CA ASN A 287 10.84 7.27 11.02
C ASN A 287 10.88 6.99 12.54
N ARG A 288 10.31 7.89 13.35
CA ARG A 288 10.20 7.67 14.81
C ARG A 288 9.33 6.46 15.14
N PHE A 289 8.27 6.21 14.36
CA PHE A 289 7.41 5.05 14.58
C PHE A 289 8.09 3.75 14.15
N ARG A 290 8.76 3.74 12.98
CA ARG A 290 9.50 2.55 12.50
C ARG A 290 10.64 2.13 13.42
N ASN A 291 11.39 3.07 13.96
CA ASN A 291 12.51 2.79 14.86
C ASN A 291 12.09 2.52 16.32
N GLY A 292 10.78 2.48 16.62
CA GLY A 292 10.26 2.17 17.94
C GLY A 292 10.30 3.32 18.96
N SER A 293 10.62 4.56 18.53
CA SER A 293 10.66 5.74 19.41
C SER A 293 9.27 6.31 19.73
N LEU A 294 8.20 5.79 19.09
CA LEU A 294 6.83 6.15 19.41
C LEU A 294 6.07 4.93 19.93
N GLU A 295 5.29 5.17 20.98
CA GLU A 295 4.38 4.18 21.54
C GLU A 295 3.03 4.18 20.83
N PHE A 296 2.58 5.37 20.43
CA PHE A 296 1.33 5.58 19.72
C PHE A 296 1.55 6.37 18.42
N LEU A 297 1.07 5.83 17.32
CA LEU A 297 0.81 6.57 16.10
C LEU A 297 -0.69 6.79 16.00
N ILE A 298 -1.14 8.03 15.90
CA ILE A 298 -2.55 8.38 15.75
C ILE A 298 -2.76 8.85 14.31
N ALA A 299 -3.68 8.24 13.57
CA ALA A 299 -3.81 8.55 12.16
C ALA A 299 -5.27 8.57 11.68
N THR A 300 -5.52 9.31 10.60
CA THR A 300 -6.73 9.13 9.79
C THR A 300 -6.55 7.95 8.83
N ASP A 301 -7.64 7.34 8.36
CA ASP A 301 -7.60 6.21 7.42
C ASP A 301 -6.71 6.53 6.20
N VAL A 302 -6.93 7.67 5.57
CA VAL A 302 -6.15 8.10 4.39
C VAL A 302 -4.65 8.21 4.70
N ALA A 303 -4.29 8.72 5.87
CA ALA A 303 -2.89 8.89 6.24
C ALA A 303 -2.23 7.59 6.68
N ALA A 304 -3.01 6.65 7.22
CA ALA A 304 -2.55 5.33 7.65
C ALA A 304 -2.46 4.30 6.50
N ARG A 305 -3.02 4.64 5.34
CA ARG A 305 -2.87 3.79 4.14
C ARG A 305 -1.41 3.69 3.72
N GLY A 306 -0.99 2.48 3.38
CA GLY A 306 0.40 2.23 2.99
C GLY A 306 1.43 2.33 4.12
N ILE A 307 0.99 2.47 5.37
CA ILE A 307 1.90 2.31 6.50
C ILE A 307 2.31 0.84 6.57
N ASP A 308 3.55 0.60 6.19
CA ASP A 308 4.22 -0.66 6.42
C ASP A 308 5.03 -0.55 7.70
N VAL A 309 4.45 -1.05 8.76
CA VAL A 309 5.11 -1.16 10.06
C VAL A 309 4.82 -2.55 10.59
N ASP A 310 5.87 -3.32 10.70
CA ASP A 310 5.83 -4.62 11.36
C ASP A 310 5.75 -4.46 12.88
N ASP A 311 5.31 -5.52 13.55
CA ASP A 311 5.25 -5.62 15.00
C ASP A 311 4.33 -4.63 15.71
N LEU A 312 3.18 -4.29 15.09
CA LEU A 312 2.11 -3.63 15.82
C LEU A 312 1.38 -4.64 16.72
N GLU A 313 1.44 -4.40 18.02
CA GLU A 313 0.80 -5.28 18.98
C GLU A 313 -0.71 -5.03 19.05
N ALA A 314 -1.12 -3.78 18.85
CA ALA A 314 -2.53 -3.42 18.87
C ALA A 314 -2.91 -2.33 17.88
N VAL A 315 -4.15 -2.41 17.44
CA VAL A 315 -4.88 -1.36 16.72
C VAL A 315 -6.04 -0.88 17.58
N PHE A 316 -6.17 0.43 17.74
CA PHE A 316 -7.32 1.05 18.37
C PHE A 316 -8.16 1.79 17.31
N ASN A 317 -9.43 1.45 17.21
CA ASN A 317 -10.41 2.27 16.52
C ASN A 317 -10.99 3.25 17.55
N TYR A 318 -10.41 4.46 17.64
CA TYR A 318 -10.93 5.54 18.48
C TYR A 318 -12.34 5.93 18.07
N ASP A 319 -12.59 5.94 16.77
CA ASP A 319 -13.89 6.08 16.15
C ASP A 319 -14.23 4.84 15.32
N VAL A 320 -15.49 4.45 15.35
CA VAL A 320 -15.99 3.37 14.50
C VAL A 320 -15.79 3.76 13.03
N PRO A 321 -15.21 2.89 12.19
CA PRO A 321 -15.07 3.15 10.77
C PRO A 321 -16.45 3.33 10.09
N GLN A 322 -16.44 3.93 8.90
CA GLN A 322 -17.67 4.23 8.17
C GLN A 322 -18.32 2.97 7.57
N ASP A 323 -17.50 1.99 7.21
CA ASP A 323 -17.93 0.70 6.67
C ASP A 323 -17.03 -0.47 7.12
N THR A 324 -17.47 -1.69 6.81
CA THR A 324 -16.82 -2.94 7.21
C THR A 324 -15.46 -3.14 6.51
N GLU A 325 -15.28 -2.68 5.26
CA GLU A 325 -14.00 -2.79 4.56
C GLU A 325 -12.91 -1.98 5.26
N TYR A 326 -13.23 -0.73 5.64
CA TYR A 326 -12.30 0.09 6.44
C TYR A 326 -11.95 -0.56 7.76
N TYR A 327 -12.91 -1.22 8.40
CA TYR A 327 -12.64 -1.96 9.64
C TYR A 327 -11.57 -3.04 9.42
N VAL A 328 -11.75 -3.88 8.42
CA VAL A 328 -10.80 -4.95 8.09
C VAL A 328 -9.42 -4.38 7.73
N HIS A 329 -9.36 -3.31 6.94
CA HIS A 329 -8.12 -2.62 6.58
C HIS A 329 -7.39 -2.01 7.79
N ARG A 330 -8.13 -1.49 8.79
CA ARG A 330 -7.56 -0.96 10.03
C ARG A 330 -6.97 -2.07 10.88
N ILE A 331 -7.75 -3.10 11.19
CA ILE A 331 -7.28 -4.18 12.07
C ILE A 331 -6.17 -5.01 11.42
N GLY A 332 -6.16 -5.15 10.10
CA GLY A 332 -5.09 -5.81 9.34
C GLY A 332 -3.71 -5.12 9.42
N ARG A 333 -3.56 -4.05 10.23
CA ARG A 333 -2.26 -3.45 10.56
C ARG A 333 -1.57 -4.17 11.74
N THR A 334 -2.27 -5.03 12.46
CA THR A 334 -1.71 -5.96 13.46
C THR A 334 -1.89 -7.41 13.01
N GLY A 335 -1.40 -8.37 13.75
CA GLY A 335 -1.55 -9.80 13.44
C GLY A 335 -0.80 -10.25 12.17
N ARG A 336 0.31 -9.59 11.81
CA ARG A 336 1.11 -9.92 10.64
C ARG A 336 2.20 -10.94 10.93
N ALA A 337 2.72 -11.58 9.88
CA ALA A 337 3.81 -12.56 9.95
C ALA A 337 3.56 -13.73 10.91
N GLY A 338 2.29 -14.14 11.07
CA GLY A 338 1.93 -15.27 11.96
C GLY A 338 1.89 -14.93 13.44
N LYS A 339 2.03 -13.66 13.83
CA LYS A 339 1.89 -13.20 15.23
C LYS A 339 0.43 -12.90 15.56
N GLU A 340 0.04 -13.10 16.83
CA GLU A 340 -1.26 -12.66 17.32
C GLU A 340 -1.31 -11.13 17.39
N GLY A 341 -2.47 -10.54 17.06
CA GLY A 341 -2.73 -9.12 17.15
C GLY A 341 -3.94 -8.79 18.03
N LEU A 342 -4.02 -7.56 18.51
CA LEU A 342 -5.15 -7.07 19.28
C LEU A 342 -5.84 -5.91 18.56
N SER A 343 -7.15 -5.92 18.53
CA SER A 343 -7.96 -4.80 18.03
C SER A 343 -8.97 -4.37 19.08
N PHE A 344 -9.00 -3.07 19.38
CA PHE A 344 -9.93 -2.48 20.33
C PHE A 344 -10.76 -1.39 19.64
N THR A 345 -12.07 -1.56 19.59
CA THR A 345 -13.00 -0.57 19.02
C THR A 345 -13.72 0.15 20.15
N LEU A 346 -13.51 1.46 20.27
CA LEU A 346 -14.12 2.28 21.31
C LEU A 346 -15.44 2.87 20.81
N ILE A 347 -16.52 2.48 21.43
CA ILE A 347 -17.87 2.91 21.03
C ILE A 347 -18.60 3.61 22.17
N ASN A 348 -19.48 4.53 21.82
CA ASN A 348 -20.51 4.98 22.73
C ASN A 348 -21.79 4.13 22.56
N GLY A 349 -22.70 4.22 23.51
CA GLY A 349 -23.91 3.39 23.49
C GLY A 349 -24.81 3.55 22.25
N ARG A 350 -24.66 4.65 21.50
CA ARG A 350 -25.42 4.91 20.26
C ARG A 350 -24.82 4.23 19.04
N GLU A 351 -23.56 3.81 19.09
CA GLU A 351 -22.82 3.20 17.99
C GLU A 351 -22.91 1.65 17.96
N MET A 352 -23.66 1.06 18.91
CA MET A 352 -23.83 -0.40 19.01
C MET A 352 -24.40 -1.03 17.72
N GLY A 353 -25.24 -0.27 16.98
CA GLY A 353 -25.77 -0.72 15.69
C GLY A 353 -24.68 -1.00 14.67
N LYS A 354 -23.65 -0.13 14.61
CA LYS A 354 -22.51 -0.29 13.68
C LYS A 354 -21.64 -1.50 14.00
N ILE A 355 -21.51 -1.87 15.28
CA ILE A 355 -20.77 -3.08 15.67
C ILE A 355 -21.44 -4.32 15.12
N ARG A 356 -22.80 -4.38 15.18
CA ARG A 356 -23.56 -5.52 14.64
C ARG A 356 -23.46 -5.65 13.11
N GLU A 357 -23.15 -4.57 12.41
CA GLU A 357 -22.89 -4.59 10.96
C GLU A 357 -21.48 -5.10 10.63
N ILE A 358 -20.56 -4.99 11.60
CA ILE A 358 -19.16 -5.42 11.48
C ILE A 358 -19.00 -6.89 11.90
N GLU A 359 -19.79 -7.38 12.86
CA GLU A 359 -19.82 -8.80 13.29
C GLU A 359 -20.38 -9.71 12.18
#